data_8fb86cdd89a45e279ea65d2188e35eed
#
_entry.id   8fb86cdd89a45e279ea65d2188e35eed
#
_cell.length_a   1.000
_cell.length_b   1.000
_cell.length_c   1.000
_cell.angle_alpha   90.00
_cell.angle_beta   90.00
_cell.angle_gamma   90.00
#
_symmetry.space_group_name_H-M   'P 1'
#
loop_
_entity.id
_entity.type
_entity.pdbx_description
1 polymer ?
#
loop_
_entity_poly.entity_id
_entity_poly.type
_entity_poly.pdbx_seq_one_letter_code
_entity_poly.pdbx_strand_id
1 'polypeptide(L)'
;KNFCDEKGLDYEIELVNDQQDYFTKLQMYINSDTLPDIFGCPNGTLSTACKDIDALVNVGDELERNGYADKLNGAIRDFLTDADDGNLYLFPQALYCEYFMYRKDLFEKAGIKDTPTTWKEFEEDCQKIADIGEIPVIIGGSEAWQIMRYLSFSPLRVTVPEFIQGYQAGTESFDKNESAKYGVNLVYDLGTKGYFEPGFASVD
;
A
#
# COMPACT_ATOMS: atom_id res chain seq x y z
N LYS A 1 18.38 18.14 -6.77
CA LYS A 1 18.85 19.50 -7.11
C LYS A 1 20.24 19.75 -6.54
N ASN A 2 20.42 19.87 -5.24
CA ASN A 2 21.71 20.16 -4.62
C ASN A 2 22.84 19.20 -5.07
N PHE A 3 22.57 17.90 -5.17
CA PHE A 3 23.54 16.93 -5.65
C PHE A 3 23.99 17.22 -7.10
N CYS A 4 23.07 17.51 -7.99
CA CYS A 4 23.40 17.83 -9.38
C CYS A 4 24.21 19.12 -9.46
N ASP A 5 23.82 20.14 -8.71
CA ASP A 5 24.56 21.42 -8.64
C ASP A 5 26.00 21.22 -8.13
N GLU A 6 26.18 20.39 -7.07
CA GLU A 6 27.50 20.05 -6.51
C GLU A 6 28.38 19.25 -7.48
N LYS A 7 27.77 18.41 -8.32
CA LYS A 7 28.47 17.57 -9.29
C LYS A 7 28.60 18.17 -10.67
N GLY A 8 27.99 19.35 -10.90
CA GLY A 8 27.95 20.00 -12.22
C GLY A 8 27.15 19.20 -13.25
N LEU A 9 26.08 18.53 -12.81
CA LEU A 9 25.20 17.76 -13.66
C LEU A 9 23.97 18.59 -14.04
N ASP A 10 23.62 18.58 -15.31
CA ASP A 10 22.32 19.09 -15.75
C ASP A 10 21.22 18.10 -15.35
N TYR A 11 20.03 18.61 -15.04
CA TYR A 11 18.88 17.80 -14.70
C TYR A 11 17.58 18.44 -15.17
N GLU A 12 16.64 17.61 -15.50
CA GLU A 12 15.25 17.97 -15.75
C GLU A 12 14.34 17.23 -14.77
N ILE A 13 13.35 17.93 -14.21
CA ILE A 13 12.36 17.31 -13.30
C ILE A 13 11.02 17.34 -13.98
N GLU A 14 10.47 16.19 -14.20
CA GLU A 14 9.09 16.04 -14.66
C GLU A 14 8.17 15.77 -13.47
N LEU A 15 7.12 16.58 -13.34
CA LEU A 15 6.10 16.46 -12.29
C LEU A 15 4.78 16.03 -12.92
N VAL A 16 4.22 14.95 -12.40
CA VAL A 16 2.87 14.49 -12.72
C VAL A 16 2.08 14.51 -11.41
N ASN A 17 1.03 15.31 -11.35
CA ASN A 17 0.31 15.57 -10.10
C ASN A 17 -0.65 14.45 -9.70
N ASP A 18 -1.23 13.77 -10.68
CA ASP A 18 -2.13 12.65 -10.46
C ASP A 18 -1.37 11.31 -10.46
N GLN A 19 -1.67 10.46 -9.49
CA GLN A 19 -0.96 9.17 -9.34
C GLN A 19 -1.27 8.20 -10.47
N GLN A 20 -2.52 8.16 -10.94
CA GLN A 20 -2.93 7.25 -12.00
C GLN A 20 -2.33 7.68 -13.34
N ASP A 21 -2.31 8.99 -13.60
CA ASP A 21 -1.63 9.56 -14.78
C ASP A 21 -0.13 9.26 -14.73
N TYR A 22 0.47 9.36 -13.55
CA TYR A 22 1.89 9.02 -13.37
C TYR A 22 2.17 7.55 -13.72
N PHE A 23 1.37 6.62 -13.22
CA PHE A 23 1.56 5.19 -13.51
C PHE A 23 1.32 4.87 -14.99
N THR A 24 0.33 5.52 -15.60
CA THR A 24 0.08 5.40 -17.04
C THR A 24 1.29 5.89 -17.85
N LYS A 25 1.87 7.01 -17.46
CA LYS A 25 3.05 7.58 -18.11
C LYS A 25 4.28 6.70 -17.90
N LEU A 26 4.49 6.17 -16.71
CA LEU A 26 5.58 5.23 -16.44
C LEU A 26 5.46 3.99 -17.32
N GLN A 27 4.25 3.44 -17.49
CA GLN A 27 4.03 2.32 -18.41
C GLN A 27 4.35 2.69 -19.88
N MET A 28 4.07 3.93 -20.30
CA MET A 28 4.46 4.39 -21.64
C MET A 28 5.99 4.45 -21.79
N TYR A 29 6.71 4.94 -20.78
CA TYR A 29 8.17 4.97 -20.78
C TYR A 29 8.80 3.57 -20.82
N ILE A 30 8.24 2.62 -20.04
CA ILE A 30 8.65 1.20 -20.11
C ILE A 30 8.49 0.66 -21.55
N ASN A 31 7.32 0.88 -22.16
CA ASN A 31 7.02 0.36 -23.50
C ASN A 31 7.85 1.01 -24.61
N SER A 32 8.32 2.23 -24.42
CA SER A 32 9.11 2.98 -25.40
C SER A 32 10.62 2.94 -25.16
N ASP A 33 11.06 2.28 -24.08
CA ASP A 33 12.47 2.24 -23.65
C ASP A 33 13.05 3.65 -23.45
N THR A 34 12.28 4.51 -22.78
CA THR A 34 12.63 5.92 -22.51
C THR A 34 12.47 6.32 -21.05
N LEU A 35 12.71 5.36 -20.15
CA LEU A 35 12.64 5.63 -18.71
C LEU A 35 13.60 6.75 -18.31
N PRO A 36 13.20 7.64 -17.39
CA PRO A 36 14.11 8.60 -16.77
C PRO A 36 15.22 7.89 -15.97
N ASP A 37 16.34 8.57 -15.76
CA ASP A 37 17.46 8.04 -14.94
C ASP A 37 17.05 7.73 -13.50
N ILE A 38 16.13 8.52 -12.94
CA ILE A 38 15.57 8.31 -11.60
C ILE A 38 14.07 8.56 -11.65
N PHE A 39 13.29 7.61 -11.15
CA PHE A 39 11.84 7.71 -11.10
C PHE A 39 11.27 7.03 -9.86
N GLY A 40 10.10 7.47 -9.40
CA GLY A 40 9.33 6.80 -8.35
C GLY A 40 8.62 5.57 -8.92
N CYS A 41 8.72 4.43 -8.23
CA CYS A 41 8.02 3.22 -8.65
C CYS A 41 7.51 2.47 -7.43
N PRO A 42 6.23 2.07 -7.39
CA PRO A 42 5.74 1.19 -6.35
C PRO A 42 6.34 -0.22 -6.52
N ASN A 43 6.60 -0.90 -5.41
CA ASN A 43 6.92 -2.32 -5.46
C ASN A 43 5.72 -3.11 -5.98
N GLY A 44 5.92 -3.93 -7.00
CA GLY A 44 4.87 -4.74 -7.64
C GLY A 44 4.97 -4.76 -9.17
N THR A 45 3.84 -4.79 -9.85
CA THR A 45 3.77 -4.99 -11.32
C THR A 45 4.64 -4.02 -12.13
N LEU A 46 4.67 -2.73 -11.76
CA LEU A 46 5.46 -1.75 -12.50
C LEU A 46 6.97 -1.95 -12.29
N SER A 47 7.41 -2.22 -11.05
CA SER A 47 8.83 -2.49 -10.81
C SER A 47 9.27 -3.80 -11.47
N THR A 48 8.42 -4.83 -11.47
CA THR A 48 8.68 -6.07 -12.20
C THR A 48 8.83 -5.82 -13.70
N ALA A 49 7.94 -5.01 -14.30
CA ALA A 49 8.03 -4.66 -15.71
C ALA A 49 9.33 -3.90 -16.06
N CYS A 50 9.80 -3.02 -15.17
CA CYS A 50 11.10 -2.37 -15.33
C CYS A 50 12.28 -3.35 -15.22
N LYS A 51 12.19 -4.33 -14.30
CA LYS A 51 13.17 -5.42 -14.16
C LYS A 51 13.22 -6.28 -15.41
N ASP A 52 12.07 -6.66 -15.97
CA ASP A 52 11.96 -7.54 -17.12
C ASP A 52 12.63 -6.97 -18.39
N ILE A 53 12.75 -5.67 -18.50
CA ILE A 53 13.47 -4.99 -19.58
C ILE A 53 14.92 -4.60 -19.21
N ASP A 54 15.44 -5.11 -18.09
CA ASP A 54 16.81 -4.84 -17.58
C ASP A 54 17.10 -3.34 -17.36
N ALA A 55 16.08 -2.58 -16.98
CA ALA A 55 16.18 -1.12 -16.80
C ALA A 55 16.55 -0.69 -15.37
N LEU A 56 16.71 -1.63 -14.44
CA LEU A 56 16.97 -1.32 -13.03
C LEU A 56 18.39 -1.68 -12.61
N VAL A 57 18.99 -0.79 -11.83
CA VAL A 57 20.27 -1.03 -11.17
C VAL A 57 20.04 -1.88 -9.92
N ASN A 58 20.94 -2.83 -9.62
CA ASN A 58 20.97 -3.48 -8.31
C ASN A 58 21.43 -2.48 -7.24
N VAL A 59 20.46 -1.88 -6.57
CA VAL A 59 20.68 -0.91 -5.49
C VAL A 59 21.41 -1.55 -4.30
N GLY A 60 21.21 -2.85 -4.07
CA GLY A 60 21.88 -3.60 -3.02
C GLY A 60 23.40 -3.54 -3.18
N ASP A 61 23.91 -3.84 -4.37
CA ASP A 61 25.34 -3.79 -4.69
C ASP A 61 25.89 -2.36 -4.52
N GLU A 62 25.12 -1.36 -4.94
CA GLU A 62 25.54 0.05 -4.79
C GLU A 62 25.60 0.48 -3.31
N LEU A 63 24.68 0.03 -2.49
CA LEU A 63 24.69 0.28 -1.04
C LEU A 63 25.92 -0.36 -0.38
N GLU A 64 26.26 -1.59 -0.76
CA GLU A 64 27.44 -2.28 -0.24
C GLU A 64 28.73 -1.59 -0.68
N ARG A 65 28.85 -1.31 -1.96
CA ARG A 65 30.03 -0.63 -2.53
C ARG A 65 30.32 0.72 -1.89
N ASN A 66 29.27 1.44 -1.50
CA ASN A 66 29.39 2.78 -0.91
C ASN A 66 29.33 2.78 0.64
N GLY A 67 29.26 1.62 1.30
CA GLY A 67 29.26 1.51 2.76
C GLY A 67 27.94 1.96 3.42
N TYR A 68 26.83 1.83 2.71
CA TYR A 68 25.51 2.20 3.19
C TYR A 68 24.60 0.98 3.46
N ALA A 69 25.08 -0.23 3.28
CA ALA A 69 24.29 -1.46 3.44
C ALA A 69 23.61 -1.55 4.82
N ASP A 70 24.35 -1.17 5.88
CA ASP A 70 23.86 -1.20 7.27
C ASP A 70 22.90 -0.03 7.60
N LYS A 71 22.73 0.94 6.70
CA LYS A 71 21.82 2.08 6.91
C LYS A 71 20.38 1.75 6.56
N LEU A 72 20.16 0.73 5.75
CA LEU A 72 18.82 0.26 5.41
C LEU A 72 18.31 -0.68 6.50
N ASN A 73 17.10 -0.40 7.00
CA ASN A 73 16.44 -1.27 7.98
C ASN A 73 16.28 -2.70 7.40
N GLY A 74 16.62 -3.72 8.19
CA GLY A 74 16.61 -5.12 7.74
C GLY A 74 15.25 -5.58 7.25
N ALA A 75 14.16 -5.26 7.96
CA ALA A 75 12.82 -5.66 7.54
C ALA A 75 12.39 -5.00 6.22
N ILE A 76 12.84 -3.77 5.95
CA ILE A 76 12.60 -3.10 4.67
C ILE A 76 13.42 -3.76 3.57
N ARG A 77 14.68 -4.09 3.85
CA ARG A 77 15.54 -4.82 2.92
C ARG A 77 14.90 -6.15 2.53
N ASP A 78 14.49 -6.95 3.52
CA ASP A 78 13.87 -8.26 3.30
C ASP A 78 12.58 -8.14 2.47
N PHE A 79 11.77 -7.10 2.74
CA PHE A 79 10.54 -6.84 1.99
C PHE A 79 10.78 -6.43 0.53
N LEU A 80 11.83 -5.67 0.26
CA LEU A 80 12.16 -5.17 -1.08
C LEU A 80 13.10 -6.09 -1.86
N THR A 81 13.69 -7.10 -1.22
CA THR A 81 14.53 -8.09 -1.89
C THR A 81 13.67 -8.91 -2.85
N ASP A 82 14.08 -8.96 -4.08
CA ASP A 82 13.42 -9.73 -5.13
C ASP A 82 13.51 -11.22 -4.81
N ALA A 83 12.38 -11.92 -4.86
CA ALA A 83 12.31 -13.34 -4.48
C ALA A 83 12.94 -14.28 -5.51
N ASP A 84 13.07 -13.86 -6.77
CA ASP A 84 13.57 -14.70 -7.85
C ASP A 84 15.11 -14.73 -7.89
N ASP A 85 15.75 -13.59 -7.66
CA ASP A 85 17.18 -13.43 -7.83
C ASP A 85 17.93 -12.93 -6.58
N GLY A 86 17.21 -12.55 -5.52
CA GLY A 86 17.78 -12.07 -4.27
C GLY A 86 18.36 -10.66 -4.33
N ASN A 87 18.15 -9.92 -5.40
CA ASN A 87 18.64 -8.56 -5.59
C ASN A 87 17.71 -7.51 -5.00
N LEU A 88 18.24 -6.31 -4.78
CA LEU A 88 17.48 -5.14 -4.35
C LEU A 88 17.47 -4.11 -5.47
N TYR A 89 16.33 -3.89 -6.09
CA TYR A 89 16.19 -2.96 -7.21
C TYR A 89 15.56 -1.61 -6.84
N LEU A 90 14.90 -1.54 -5.68
CA LEU A 90 14.21 -0.35 -5.24
C LEU A 90 14.90 0.26 -4.02
N PHE A 91 15.09 1.57 -4.03
CA PHE A 91 15.53 2.32 -2.86
C PHE A 91 14.30 2.92 -2.15
N PRO A 92 14.05 2.59 -0.87
CA PRO A 92 12.88 3.10 -0.17
C PRO A 92 13.00 4.60 0.09
N GLN A 93 12.04 5.37 -0.39
CA GLN A 93 11.98 6.81 -0.15
C GLN A 93 11.46 7.11 1.26
N ALA A 94 10.46 6.35 1.72
CA ALA A 94 9.85 6.52 3.04
C ALA A 94 9.21 5.22 3.52
N LEU A 95 9.02 5.13 4.83
CA LEU A 95 8.21 4.10 5.49
C LEU A 95 6.97 4.76 6.07
N TYR A 96 5.82 4.28 5.66
CA TYR A 96 4.53 4.75 6.17
C TYR A 96 3.91 3.68 7.06
N CYS A 97 3.28 4.11 8.15
CA CYS A 97 2.43 3.26 8.96
C CYS A 97 0.98 3.62 8.70
N GLU A 98 0.16 2.64 8.40
CA GLU A 98 -1.27 2.80 8.24
C GLU A 98 -1.99 2.31 9.48
N TYR A 99 -2.96 3.09 9.95
CA TYR A 99 -3.73 2.79 11.14
C TYR A 99 -5.10 3.47 11.09
N PHE A 100 -6.04 2.97 11.89
CA PHE A 100 -7.32 3.62 12.08
C PHE A 100 -7.18 4.81 13.04
N MET A 101 -7.66 5.95 12.62
CA MET A 101 -7.90 7.09 13.52
C MET A 101 -9.35 7.09 13.95
N TYR A 102 -9.63 7.49 15.19
CA TYR A 102 -10.96 7.56 15.71
C TYR A 102 -11.22 8.85 16.49
N ARG A 103 -12.48 9.28 16.49
CA ARG A 103 -12.95 10.43 17.26
C ARG A 103 -13.37 9.98 18.64
N LYS A 104 -12.61 10.40 19.65
CA LYS A 104 -12.86 10.06 21.07
C LYS A 104 -14.24 10.51 21.55
N ASP A 105 -14.67 11.71 21.13
CA ASP A 105 -15.98 12.26 21.47
C ASP A 105 -17.16 11.43 20.92
N LEU A 106 -17.00 10.85 19.72
CA LEU A 106 -18.00 9.93 19.16
C LEU A 106 -17.99 8.57 19.89
N PHE A 107 -16.84 8.07 20.28
CA PHE A 107 -16.74 6.84 21.07
C PHE A 107 -17.44 7.02 22.42
N GLU A 108 -17.19 8.13 23.15
CA GLU A 108 -17.87 8.45 24.39
C GLU A 108 -19.38 8.55 24.18
N LYS A 109 -19.84 9.27 23.15
CA LYS A 109 -21.27 9.45 22.82
C LYS A 109 -21.95 8.10 22.49
N ALA A 110 -21.24 7.20 21.83
CA ALA A 110 -21.71 5.85 21.49
C ALA A 110 -21.54 4.84 22.63
N GLY A 111 -20.98 5.24 23.78
CA GLY A 111 -20.73 4.36 24.92
C GLY A 111 -19.60 3.34 24.69
N ILE A 112 -18.71 3.59 23.72
CA ILE A 112 -17.53 2.77 23.45
C ILE A 112 -16.40 3.22 24.38
N LYS A 113 -15.91 2.32 25.20
CA LYS A 113 -14.89 2.63 26.23
C LYS A 113 -13.47 2.41 25.74
N ASP A 114 -13.27 1.35 24.99
CA ASP A 114 -11.96 0.88 24.53
C ASP A 114 -11.96 0.74 23.01
N THR A 115 -10.78 0.84 22.40
CA THR A 115 -10.62 0.58 20.96
C THR A 115 -10.78 -0.90 20.66
N PRO A 116 -11.43 -1.27 19.55
CA PRO A 116 -11.65 -2.67 19.19
C PRO A 116 -10.30 -3.38 18.95
N THR A 117 -10.21 -4.61 19.42
CA THR A 117 -9.04 -5.49 19.24
C THR A 117 -9.28 -6.59 18.23
N THR A 118 -10.55 -6.79 17.85
CA THR A 118 -10.99 -7.75 16.86
C THR A 118 -11.88 -7.09 15.81
N TRP A 119 -11.98 -7.70 14.63
CA TRP A 119 -12.89 -7.23 13.59
C TRP A 119 -14.35 -7.26 14.02
N LYS A 120 -14.73 -8.26 14.82
CA LYS A 120 -16.08 -8.35 15.39
C LYS A 120 -16.39 -7.17 16.29
N GLU A 121 -15.49 -6.82 17.19
CA GLU A 121 -15.63 -5.62 18.05
C GLU A 121 -15.69 -4.34 17.22
N PHE A 122 -14.89 -4.26 16.13
CA PHE A 122 -14.94 -3.15 15.19
C PHE A 122 -16.33 -3.02 14.53
N GLU A 123 -16.92 -4.12 14.07
CA GLU A 123 -18.26 -4.12 13.48
C GLU A 123 -19.34 -3.73 14.53
N GLU A 124 -19.22 -4.24 15.76
CA GLU A 124 -20.11 -3.86 16.87
C GLU A 124 -19.99 -2.38 17.22
N ASP A 125 -18.81 -1.81 17.18
CA ASP A 125 -18.60 -0.37 17.40
C ASP A 125 -19.12 0.47 16.23
N CYS A 126 -18.97 0.02 15.00
CA CYS A 126 -19.63 0.64 13.85
C CYS A 126 -21.16 0.70 14.04
N GLN A 127 -21.78 -0.37 14.53
CA GLN A 127 -23.22 -0.37 14.82
C GLN A 127 -23.60 0.64 15.91
N LYS A 128 -22.85 0.71 17.02
CA LYS A 128 -23.10 1.69 18.09
C LYS A 128 -23.00 3.13 17.61
N ILE A 129 -22.05 3.42 16.72
CA ILE A 129 -21.90 4.76 16.11
C ILE A 129 -23.07 5.04 15.19
N ALA A 130 -23.50 4.09 14.37
CA ALA A 130 -24.68 4.23 13.52
C ALA A 130 -25.96 4.44 14.34
N ASP A 131 -26.13 3.75 15.46
CA ASP A 131 -27.30 3.85 16.35
C ASP A 131 -27.48 5.25 16.96
N ILE A 132 -26.40 6.01 17.11
CA ILE A 132 -26.45 7.42 17.53
C ILE A 132 -26.60 8.40 16.36
N GLY A 133 -26.81 7.92 15.13
CA GLY A 133 -27.02 8.72 13.91
C GLY A 133 -25.76 9.31 13.32
N GLU A 134 -24.58 8.77 13.66
CA GLU A 134 -23.30 9.21 13.12
C GLU A 134 -22.78 8.21 12.08
N ILE A 135 -21.85 8.64 11.23
CA ILE A 135 -21.23 7.78 10.21
C ILE A 135 -20.07 7.01 10.85
N PRO A 136 -20.11 5.66 10.84
CA PRO A 136 -19.10 4.85 11.49
C PRO A 136 -17.72 4.95 10.86
N VAL A 137 -17.63 4.97 9.52
CA VAL A 137 -16.39 4.89 8.77
C VAL A 137 -16.34 5.96 7.68
N ILE A 138 -15.32 6.78 7.71
CA ILE A 138 -14.98 7.71 6.64
C ILE A 138 -13.80 7.14 5.90
N ILE A 139 -13.93 7.03 4.58
CA ILE A 139 -12.89 6.50 3.70
C ILE A 139 -13.00 7.15 2.33
N GLY A 140 -11.88 7.50 1.71
CA GLY A 140 -11.84 7.81 0.30
C GLY A 140 -12.05 6.53 -0.53
N GLY A 141 -12.90 6.57 -1.52
CA GLY A 141 -13.26 5.42 -2.35
C GLY A 141 -13.19 5.68 -3.84
N SER A 142 -12.76 6.89 -4.25
CA SER A 142 -12.50 7.19 -5.66
C SER A 142 -11.35 6.32 -6.18
N GLU A 143 -10.37 6.02 -5.31
CA GLU A 143 -9.29 5.09 -5.57
C GLU A 143 -9.48 3.80 -4.76
N ALA A 144 -9.53 2.67 -5.44
CA ALA A 144 -9.82 1.37 -4.83
C ALA A 144 -8.81 0.93 -3.75
N TRP A 145 -7.58 1.45 -3.75
CA TRP A 145 -6.52 1.00 -2.83
C TRP A 145 -6.88 1.23 -1.36
N GLN A 146 -7.62 2.27 -1.03
CA GLN A 146 -8.02 2.58 0.34
C GLN A 146 -8.95 1.48 0.90
N ILE A 147 -9.94 1.06 0.12
CA ILE A 147 -10.84 -0.04 0.49
C ILE A 147 -10.10 -1.38 0.52
N MET A 148 -9.13 -1.57 -0.37
CA MET A 148 -8.30 -2.77 -0.40
C MET A 148 -7.52 -3.01 0.90
N ARG A 149 -7.32 -1.99 1.74
CA ARG A 149 -6.72 -2.15 3.08
C ARG A 149 -7.52 -3.09 3.97
N TYR A 150 -8.84 -2.98 3.95
CA TYR A 150 -9.71 -3.89 4.72
C TYR A 150 -9.58 -5.33 4.21
N LEU A 151 -9.50 -5.52 2.89
CA LEU A 151 -9.33 -6.84 2.28
C LEU A 151 -7.99 -7.48 2.64
N SER A 152 -6.91 -6.69 2.65
CA SER A 152 -5.56 -7.19 2.90
C SER A 152 -5.25 -7.37 4.38
N PHE A 153 -5.75 -6.53 5.27
CA PHE A 153 -5.44 -6.60 6.69
C PHE A 153 -5.95 -7.87 7.36
N SER A 154 -7.05 -8.46 6.90
CA SER A 154 -7.58 -9.69 7.46
C SER A 154 -6.62 -10.87 7.24
N PRO A 155 -6.25 -11.25 5.99
CA PRO A 155 -5.28 -12.33 5.79
C PRO A 155 -3.90 -12.00 6.33
N LEU A 156 -3.43 -10.75 6.21
CA LEU A 156 -2.12 -10.34 6.71
C LEU A 156 -1.97 -10.48 8.23
N ARG A 157 -3.04 -10.43 9.00
CA ARG A 157 -2.99 -10.65 10.45
C ARG A 157 -2.88 -12.12 10.85
N VAL A 158 -3.19 -13.04 9.97
CA VAL A 158 -3.25 -14.48 10.25
C VAL A 158 -2.09 -15.23 9.60
N THR A 159 -1.71 -14.86 8.36
CA THR A 159 -0.77 -15.60 7.53
C THR A 159 0.26 -14.70 6.81
N VAL A 160 0.75 -13.69 7.51
CA VAL A 160 1.76 -12.76 6.96
C VAL A 160 3.15 -13.40 7.01
N PRO A 161 3.95 -13.32 5.97
CA PRO A 161 3.72 -12.80 4.60
C PRO A 161 3.22 -13.85 3.61
N GLU A 162 3.04 -15.08 4.05
CA GLU A 162 2.89 -16.29 3.20
C GLU A 162 1.70 -16.17 2.24
N PHE A 163 0.57 -15.56 2.69
CA PHE A 163 -0.59 -15.39 1.82
C PHE A 163 -0.29 -14.51 0.62
N ILE A 164 0.39 -13.37 0.83
CA ILE A 164 0.69 -12.43 -0.26
C ILE A 164 1.69 -13.06 -1.24
N GLN A 165 2.73 -13.71 -0.73
CA GLN A 165 3.71 -14.41 -1.56
C GLN A 165 3.05 -15.52 -2.38
N GLY A 166 2.20 -16.34 -1.76
CA GLY A 166 1.46 -17.39 -2.42
C GLY A 166 0.44 -16.86 -3.45
N TYR A 167 -0.21 -15.73 -3.15
CA TYR A 167 -1.11 -15.07 -4.08
C TYR A 167 -0.37 -14.55 -5.32
N GLN A 168 0.78 -13.90 -5.14
CA GLN A 168 1.64 -13.43 -6.23
C GLN A 168 2.18 -14.60 -7.07
N ALA A 169 2.55 -15.70 -6.43
CA ALA A 169 2.99 -16.93 -7.10
C ALA A 169 1.84 -17.77 -7.72
N GLY A 170 0.57 -17.37 -7.54
CA GLY A 170 -0.60 -18.11 -8.03
C GLY A 170 -0.89 -19.42 -7.29
N THR A 171 -0.27 -19.64 -6.12
CA THR A 171 -0.49 -20.81 -5.27
C THR A 171 -1.57 -20.61 -4.21
N GLU A 172 -1.89 -19.35 -3.91
CA GLU A 172 -2.97 -18.92 -3.00
C GLU A 172 -4.04 -18.16 -3.75
N SER A 173 -5.26 -18.16 -3.22
CA SER A 173 -6.38 -17.39 -3.75
C SER A 173 -7.35 -16.97 -2.66
N PHE A 174 -8.05 -15.85 -2.87
CA PHE A 174 -9.02 -15.32 -1.91
C PHE A 174 -10.16 -16.28 -1.58
N ASP A 175 -10.61 -17.07 -2.55
CA ASP A 175 -11.70 -18.03 -2.39
C ASP A 175 -11.32 -19.28 -1.59
N LYS A 176 -10.04 -19.55 -1.40
CA LYS A 176 -9.53 -20.69 -0.62
C LYS A 176 -9.04 -20.31 0.77
N ASN A 177 -8.81 -19.05 1.02
CA ASN A 177 -8.32 -18.54 2.30
C ASN A 177 -9.47 -17.92 3.12
N GLU A 178 -9.81 -18.51 4.25
CA GLU A 178 -10.95 -18.07 5.07
C GLU A 178 -10.76 -16.64 5.61
N SER A 179 -9.53 -16.25 5.93
CA SER A 179 -9.23 -14.90 6.39
C SER A 179 -9.38 -13.85 5.28
N ALA A 180 -9.03 -14.23 4.05
CA ALA A 180 -9.23 -13.38 2.88
C ALA A 180 -10.72 -13.25 2.53
N LYS A 181 -11.48 -14.35 2.58
CA LYS A 181 -12.95 -14.33 2.45
C LYS A 181 -13.59 -13.41 3.51
N TYR A 182 -13.12 -13.52 4.75
CA TYR A 182 -13.60 -12.63 5.81
C TYR A 182 -13.38 -11.15 5.45
N GLY A 183 -12.19 -10.79 4.96
CA GLY A 183 -11.91 -9.41 4.52
C GLY A 183 -12.85 -8.92 3.42
N VAL A 184 -13.17 -9.77 2.44
CA VAL A 184 -14.14 -9.45 1.38
C VAL A 184 -15.55 -9.25 1.96
N ASN A 185 -15.99 -10.17 2.82
CA ASN A 185 -17.29 -10.07 3.46
C ASN A 185 -17.40 -8.84 4.38
N LEU A 186 -16.34 -8.52 5.09
CA LEU A 186 -16.27 -7.30 5.94
C LEU A 186 -16.55 -6.04 5.11
N VAL A 187 -15.87 -5.86 3.98
CA VAL A 187 -16.12 -4.69 3.11
C VAL A 187 -17.53 -4.68 2.57
N TYR A 188 -18.04 -5.84 2.13
CA TYR A 188 -19.40 -5.97 1.66
C TYR A 188 -20.43 -5.59 2.74
N ASP A 189 -20.23 -6.08 3.96
CA ASP A 189 -21.11 -5.81 5.09
C ASP A 189 -21.08 -4.34 5.52
N LEU A 190 -19.88 -3.74 5.60
CA LEU A 190 -19.74 -2.32 5.92
C LEU A 190 -20.48 -1.44 4.89
N GLY A 191 -20.38 -1.79 3.61
CA GLY A 191 -21.08 -1.08 2.52
C GLY A 191 -22.60 -1.28 2.56
N THR A 192 -23.08 -2.53 2.71
CA THR A 192 -24.52 -2.85 2.68
C THR A 192 -25.25 -2.38 3.92
N LYS A 193 -24.57 -2.29 5.08
CA LYS A 193 -25.10 -1.73 6.32
C LYS A 193 -25.10 -0.19 6.31
N GLY A 194 -24.51 0.44 5.28
CA GLY A 194 -24.41 1.89 5.17
C GLY A 194 -23.44 2.52 6.17
N TYR A 195 -22.38 1.80 6.56
CA TYR A 195 -21.40 2.30 7.52
C TYR A 195 -20.35 3.22 6.89
N PHE A 196 -20.18 3.18 5.57
CA PHE A 196 -19.39 4.17 4.85
C PHE A 196 -20.19 5.46 4.64
N GLU A 197 -19.50 6.59 4.58
CA GLU A 197 -20.16 7.86 4.29
C GLU A 197 -20.87 7.85 2.93
N PRO A 198 -22.05 8.50 2.81
CA PRO A 198 -22.74 8.61 1.53
C PRO A 198 -21.86 9.29 0.47
N GLY A 199 -21.69 8.64 -0.68
CA GLY A 199 -20.88 9.17 -1.78
C GLY A 199 -19.38 8.90 -1.65
N PHE A 200 -18.94 8.08 -0.69
CA PHE A 200 -17.54 7.73 -0.48
C PHE A 200 -16.78 7.30 -1.76
N ALA A 201 -17.47 6.65 -2.71
CA ALA A 201 -16.88 6.24 -3.98
C ALA A 201 -16.42 7.39 -4.89
N SER A 202 -16.74 8.64 -4.53
CA SER A 202 -16.33 9.86 -5.26
C SER A 202 -15.45 10.77 -4.41
N VAL A 203 -14.98 10.31 -3.26
CA VAL A 203 -14.11 11.04 -2.33
C VAL A 203 -12.69 10.48 -2.46
N ASP A 204 -11.70 11.39 -2.58
CA ASP A 204 -10.26 11.09 -2.63
C ASP A 204 -9.68 10.85 -1.24
#